data_e8c1d0f6b235439607afc789f3838b69
#
_entry.id   e8c1d0f6b235439607afc789f3838b69
#
_cell.length_a   1.000
_cell.length_b   1.000
_cell.length_c   1.000
_cell.angle_alpha   90.00
_cell.angle_beta   90.00
_cell.angle_gamma   90.00
#
_symmetry.space_group_name_H-M   'P 1'
#
loop_
_entity.id
_entity.type
_entity.pdbx_description
1 polymer ?
#
loop_
_entity_poly.entity_id
_entity_poly.type
_entity_poly.pdbx_seq_one_letter_code
_entity_poly.pdbx_strand_id
1 'polypeptide(L)'
;MVIDSLLLDKLTAQAKESPRLRINLDLRNSDADSSQRMLNAVEPGSVVPVHRHQKTSETVVVLRGRVVEEYYDDAGVLVESFVLGDCHVADASRNDVLDFAPRNDVPVGCALNIPAGQWHTLRALESGTVILEMKDGAYEPIGAEDVL
;
A
#
# COMPACT_ATOMS: atom_id res chain seq x y z
N MET A 1 16.14 -3.09 14.26
CA MET A 1 16.15 -3.54 12.85
C MET A 1 16.23 -2.31 11.96
N VAL A 2 17.07 -2.33 10.94
CA VAL A 2 17.13 -1.26 9.94
C VAL A 2 16.31 -1.72 8.74
N ILE A 3 15.48 -0.82 8.19
CA ILE A 3 14.75 -1.04 6.94
C ILE A 3 15.61 -0.45 5.83
N ASP A 4 16.44 -1.30 5.22
CA ASP A 4 17.40 -0.93 4.18
C ASP A 4 17.10 -1.70 2.87
N SER A 5 17.86 -1.40 1.82
CA SER A 5 17.69 -2.04 0.52
C SER A 5 17.83 -3.56 0.58
N LEU A 6 18.72 -4.08 1.44
CA LEU A 6 18.94 -5.53 1.57
C LEU A 6 17.69 -6.23 2.15
N LEU A 7 17.03 -5.63 3.14
CA LEU A 7 15.78 -6.14 3.68
C LEU A 7 14.67 -6.10 2.62
N LEU A 8 14.56 -4.99 1.88
CA LEU A 8 13.56 -4.86 0.82
C LEU A 8 13.80 -5.89 -0.29
N ASP A 9 15.04 -6.13 -0.70
CA ASP A 9 15.40 -7.16 -1.69
C ASP A 9 15.00 -8.56 -1.24
N LYS A 10 15.26 -8.88 0.03
CA LYS A 10 14.83 -10.15 0.62
C LYS A 10 13.30 -10.33 0.59
N LEU A 11 12.55 -9.31 0.99
CA LEU A 11 11.09 -9.37 1.02
C LEU A 11 10.52 -9.51 -0.41
N THR A 12 11.04 -8.76 -1.37
CA THR A 12 10.57 -8.85 -2.76
C THR A 12 10.90 -10.19 -3.40
N ALA A 13 12.07 -10.78 -3.11
CA ALA A 13 12.39 -12.15 -3.54
C ALA A 13 11.37 -13.16 -3.00
N GLN A 14 11.03 -13.08 -1.71
CA GLN A 14 10.03 -13.95 -1.09
C GLN A 14 8.61 -13.72 -1.65
N ALA A 15 8.24 -12.46 -1.96
CA ALA A 15 6.95 -12.15 -2.56
C ALA A 15 6.79 -12.78 -3.95
N LYS A 16 7.84 -12.79 -4.77
CA LYS A 16 7.85 -13.43 -6.10
C LYS A 16 7.63 -14.95 -6.02
N GLU A 17 8.14 -15.60 -5.00
CA GLU A 17 7.98 -17.04 -4.79
C GLU A 17 6.66 -17.41 -4.10
N SER A 18 5.99 -16.42 -3.52
CA SER A 18 4.71 -16.63 -2.84
C SER A 18 3.58 -16.91 -3.84
N PRO A 19 2.73 -17.93 -3.62
CA PRO A 19 1.53 -18.16 -4.46
C PRO A 19 0.58 -16.96 -4.52
N ARG A 20 0.62 -16.08 -3.50
CA ARG A 20 -0.18 -14.86 -3.46
C ARG A 20 0.50 -13.65 -4.09
N LEU A 21 1.74 -13.79 -4.56
CA LEU A 21 2.57 -12.71 -5.09
C LEU A 21 2.73 -11.55 -4.09
N ARG A 22 2.68 -11.87 -2.80
CA ARG A 22 2.94 -10.94 -1.71
C ARG A 22 3.40 -11.63 -0.45
N ILE A 23 4.12 -10.89 0.39
CA ILE A 23 4.51 -11.29 1.73
C ILE A 23 4.50 -10.08 2.66
N ASN A 24 4.22 -10.30 3.92
CA ASN A 24 4.30 -9.28 4.94
C ASN A 24 5.39 -9.61 5.98
N LEU A 25 5.99 -8.57 6.53
CA LEU A 25 6.86 -8.62 7.69
C LEU A 25 6.22 -7.78 8.80
N ASP A 26 5.76 -8.46 9.86
CA ASP A 26 5.18 -7.81 11.03
C ASP A 26 6.26 -7.08 11.82
N LEU A 27 6.01 -5.83 12.15
CA LEU A 27 6.92 -4.96 12.93
C LEU A 27 6.40 -4.72 14.35
N ARG A 28 5.30 -5.36 14.75
CA ARG A 28 4.79 -5.27 16.12
C ARG A 28 5.79 -5.86 17.11
N ASN A 29 5.77 -5.36 18.33
CA ASN A 29 6.61 -5.90 19.41
C ASN A 29 6.00 -7.18 19.99
N SER A 30 4.68 -7.31 19.92
CA SER A 30 3.91 -8.48 20.34
C SER A 30 2.51 -8.47 19.72
N ASP A 31 1.76 -9.55 19.88
CA ASP A 31 0.36 -9.63 19.46
C ASP A 31 -0.57 -8.66 20.21
N ALA A 32 -0.16 -8.21 21.39
CA ALA A 32 -0.89 -7.22 22.19
C ALA A 32 -0.47 -5.76 21.87
N ASP A 33 0.39 -5.53 20.87
CA ASP A 33 0.77 -4.17 20.46
C ASP A 33 -0.45 -3.40 19.98
N SER A 34 -0.67 -2.23 20.55
CA SER A 34 -1.80 -1.35 20.22
C SER A 34 -1.61 -0.55 18.93
N SER A 35 -0.57 -0.80 18.20
CA SER A 35 -0.27 -0.17 16.93
C SER A 35 0.19 -1.23 15.93
N GLN A 36 -0.58 -1.43 14.88
CA GLN A 36 -0.21 -2.34 13.79
C GLN A 36 0.77 -1.65 12.85
N ARG A 37 1.87 -2.32 12.55
CA ARG A 37 2.90 -1.86 11.61
C ARG A 37 3.44 -3.06 10.86
N MET A 38 3.48 -2.97 9.54
CA MET A 38 4.04 -4.05 8.72
C MET A 38 4.67 -3.53 7.42
N LEU A 39 5.67 -4.24 6.94
CA LEU A 39 6.13 -4.11 5.56
C LEU A 39 5.38 -5.12 4.71
N ASN A 40 4.85 -4.67 3.59
CA ASN A 40 4.23 -5.52 2.58
C ASN A 40 5.03 -5.41 1.28
N ALA A 41 5.66 -6.51 0.87
CA ALA A 41 6.19 -6.65 -0.48
C ALA A 41 5.09 -7.22 -1.36
N VAL A 42 4.77 -6.52 -2.44
CA VAL A 42 3.65 -6.83 -3.33
C VAL A 42 4.12 -6.81 -4.78
N GLU A 43 3.90 -7.91 -5.48
CA GLU A 43 4.20 -8.03 -6.91
C GLU A 43 2.97 -7.72 -7.77
N PRO A 44 3.15 -7.24 -9.01
CA PRO A 44 2.06 -7.15 -9.98
C PRO A 44 1.33 -8.49 -10.13
N GLY A 45 0.00 -8.44 -10.17
CA GLY A 45 -0.85 -9.65 -10.19
C GLY A 45 -1.26 -10.16 -8.81
N SER A 46 -0.71 -9.63 -7.72
CA SER A 46 -1.23 -9.90 -6.38
C SER A 46 -2.65 -9.35 -6.26
N VAL A 47 -3.57 -10.17 -5.72
CA VAL A 47 -4.96 -9.78 -5.50
C VAL A 47 -5.17 -9.47 -4.03
N VAL A 48 -5.39 -8.20 -3.71
CA VAL A 48 -5.86 -7.76 -2.40
C VAL A 48 -7.36 -7.52 -2.52
N PRO A 49 -8.23 -8.21 -1.76
CA PRO A 49 -9.66 -7.94 -1.80
C PRO A 49 -9.97 -6.49 -1.46
N VAL A 50 -11.04 -5.93 -2.03
CA VAL A 50 -11.58 -4.65 -1.57
C VAL A 50 -12.09 -4.85 -0.15
N HIS A 51 -11.60 -4.05 0.79
CA HIS A 51 -11.92 -4.19 2.21
C HIS A 51 -11.95 -2.83 2.90
N ARG A 52 -12.37 -2.82 4.16
CA ARG A 52 -12.31 -1.62 5.02
C ARG A 52 -11.91 -1.97 6.43
N HIS A 53 -11.43 -0.97 7.15
CA HIS A 53 -11.21 -1.00 8.60
C HIS A 53 -12.20 -0.04 9.26
N GLN A 54 -13.26 -0.55 9.89
CA GLN A 54 -14.34 0.31 10.39
C GLN A 54 -13.92 1.28 11.48
N LYS A 55 -12.95 0.89 12.33
CA LYS A 55 -12.60 1.62 13.56
C LYS A 55 -11.27 2.35 13.48
N THR A 56 -10.43 2.01 12.52
CA THR A 56 -9.06 2.51 12.43
C THR A 56 -8.78 3.11 11.07
N SER A 57 -8.04 4.20 11.06
CA SER A 57 -7.40 4.69 9.84
C SER A 57 -6.16 3.88 9.53
N GLU A 58 -5.76 3.90 8.27
CA GLU A 58 -4.55 3.26 7.79
C GLU A 58 -3.68 4.27 7.07
N THR A 59 -2.38 4.24 7.34
CA THR A 59 -1.41 5.02 6.57
C THR A 59 -0.53 4.07 5.78
N VAL A 60 -0.51 4.26 4.47
CA VAL A 60 0.36 3.55 3.53
C VAL A 60 1.48 4.47 3.08
N VAL A 61 2.72 4.00 3.13
CA VAL A 61 3.91 4.72 2.63
C VAL A 61 4.64 3.83 1.65
N VAL A 62 4.89 4.30 0.44
CA VAL A 62 5.68 3.55 -0.56
C VAL A 62 7.16 3.73 -0.27
N LEU A 63 7.83 2.65 0.08
CA LEU A 63 9.27 2.62 0.32
C LEU A 63 10.07 2.34 -0.95
N ARG A 64 9.48 1.59 -1.88
CA ARG A 64 10.08 1.23 -3.17
C ARG A 64 8.99 0.91 -4.19
N GLY A 65 9.19 1.31 -5.44
CA GLY A 65 8.28 1.01 -6.54
C GLY A 65 7.06 1.90 -6.60
N ARG A 66 5.97 1.39 -7.15
CA ARG A 66 4.71 2.14 -7.31
C ARG A 66 3.50 1.26 -7.05
N VAL A 67 2.49 1.87 -6.45
CA VAL A 67 1.16 1.27 -6.25
C VAL A 67 0.07 2.18 -6.78
N VAL A 68 -1.07 1.62 -7.12
CA VAL A 68 -2.33 2.36 -7.16
C VAL A 68 -3.17 1.93 -5.96
N GLU A 69 -3.65 2.91 -5.22
CA GLU A 69 -4.65 2.75 -4.17
C GLU A 69 -6.00 3.13 -4.74
N GLU A 70 -7.01 2.32 -4.53
CA GLU A 70 -8.35 2.49 -5.11
C GLU A 70 -9.40 2.55 -4.01
N TYR A 71 -10.27 3.56 -4.06
CA TYR A 71 -11.39 3.75 -3.15
C TYR A 71 -12.71 3.37 -3.81
N TYR A 72 -13.55 2.73 -3.03
CA TYR A 72 -14.87 2.26 -3.47
C TYR A 72 -15.96 2.80 -2.56
N ASP A 73 -17.19 2.87 -3.09
CA ASP A 73 -18.39 3.13 -2.30
C ASP A 73 -18.98 1.84 -1.71
N ASP A 74 -20.06 1.97 -0.93
CA ASP A 74 -20.75 0.83 -0.32
C ASP A 74 -21.42 -0.11 -1.35
N ALA A 75 -21.57 0.31 -2.60
CA ALA A 75 -22.09 -0.50 -3.71
C ALA A 75 -20.95 -1.23 -4.46
N GLY A 76 -19.69 -1.04 -4.05
CA GLY A 76 -18.52 -1.62 -4.72
C GLY A 76 -18.16 -0.93 -6.03
N VAL A 77 -18.58 0.33 -6.21
CA VAL A 77 -18.22 1.14 -7.37
C VAL A 77 -16.95 1.92 -7.07
N LEU A 78 -15.98 1.87 -7.98
CA LEU A 78 -14.74 2.66 -7.88
C LEU A 78 -15.07 4.14 -7.93
N VAL A 79 -14.66 4.90 -6.91
CA VAL A 79 -14.92 6.35 -6.79
C VAL A 79 -13.67 7.18 -6.98
N GLU A 80 -12.50 6.68 -6.59
CA GLU A 80 -11.24 7.42 -6.69
C GLU A 80 -10.06 6.47 -6.76
N SER A 81 -8.95 6.92 -7.37
CA SER A 81 -7.69 6.17 -7.40
C SER A 81 -6.49 7.10 -7.28
N PHE A 82 -5.46 6.65 -6.57
CA PHE A 82 -4.23 7.38 -6.31
C PHE A 82 -3.03 6.55 -6.74
N VAL A 83 -2.19 7.07 -7.63
CA VAL A 83 -0.89 6.47 -7.90
C VAL A 83 0.11 7.01 -6.89
N LEU A 84 0.76 6.12 -6.14
CA LEU A 84 1.79 6.45 -5.17
C LEU A 84 3.12 5.83 -5.62
N GLY A 85 4.21 6.59 -5.46
CA GLY A 85 5.57 6.15 -5.74
C GLY A 85 6.49 6.39 -4.57
N ASP A 86 7.70 5.82 -4.59
CA ASP A 86 8.64 6.05 -3.50
C ASP A 86 9.06 7.51 -3.39
N CYS A 87 9.38 7.95 -2.16
CA CYS A 87 9.70 9.34 -1.86
C CYS A 87 11.05 9.81 -2.45
N HIS A 88 11.85 8.91 -3.02
CA HIS A 88 13.15 9.24 -3.59
C HIS A 88 13.06 9.62 -5.06
N VAL A 89 11.93 9.38 -5.73
CA VAL A 89 11.68 9.67 -7.15
C VAL A 89 10.92 10.99 -7.33
N ALA A 90 10.85 11.84 -6.34
CA ALA A 90 10.56 13.24 -6.60
C ALA A 90 11.75 13.84 -7.35
N ASP A 91 11.86 13.48 -8.64
CA ASP A 91 12.83 14.07 -9.54
C ASP A 91 12.48 15.56 -9.69
N ALA A 92 13.13 16.39 -8.88
CA ALA A 92 13.07 17.84 -8.98
C ALA A 92 13.63 18.37 -10.33
N SER A 93 14.12 17.48 -11.20
CA SER A 93 14.64 17.82 -12.53
C SER A 93 13.58 17.81 -13.63
N ARG A 94 12.34 17.34 -13.37
CA ARG A 94 11.24 17.46 -14.33
C ARG A 94 10.55 18.81 -14.21
N ASN A 95 11.27 19.86 -14.56
CA ASN A 95 10.71 21.16 -14.94
C ASN A 95 9.95 21.12 -16.30
N ASP A 96 9.38 19.99 -16.67
CA ASP A 96 8.45 19.87 -17.80
C ASP A 96 7.04 20.28 -17.35
N VAL A 97 6.95 21.53 -16.91
CA VAL A 97 5.70 22.27 -16.78
C VAL A 97 5.21 22.60 -18.19
N LEU A 98 4.52 21.72 -18.87
CA LEU A 98 3.66 22.08 -20.03
C LEU A 98 2.98 20.89 -20.72
N ASP A 99 2.62 19.82 -20.01
CA ASP A 99 1.71 18.84 -20.61
C ASP A 99 0.51 18.60 -19.67
N PHE A 100 -0.59 19.31 -19.92
CA PHE A 100 -1.84 19.27 -19.15
C PHE A 100 -2.70 18.03 -19.44
N ALA A 101 -2.13 16.96 -19.94
CA ALA A 101 -2.86 15.69 -19.98
C ALA A 101 -2.79 15.06 -18.58
N PRO A 102 -3.93 14.63 -17.98
CA PRO A 102 -3.89 13.86 -16.75
C PRO A 102 -3.18 12.53 -17.04
N ARG A 103 -1.91 12.45 -16.68
CA ARG A 103 -1.16 11.20 -16.74
C ARG A 103 -1.59 10.37 -15.54
N ASN A 104 -2.46 9.42 -15.76
CA ASN A 104 -2.96 8.49 -14.74
C ASN A 104 -1.84 7.58 -14.14
N ASP A 105 -0.60 7.76 -14.57
CA ASP A 105 0.58 6.97 -14.17
C ASP A 105 1.62 7.76 -13.37
N VAL A 106 1.40 9.06 -13.18
CA VAL A 106 2.33 9.90 -12.40
C VAL A 106 1.96 9.85 -10.92
N PRO A 107 2.90 9.48 -10.03
CA PRO A 107 2.64 9.48 -8.59
C PRO A 107 2.20 10.87 -8.09
N VAL A 108 1.09 10.90 -7.35
CA VAL A 108 0.60 12.13 -6.69
C VAL A 108 1.28 12.37 -5.35
N GLY A 109 1.98 11.36 -4.83
CA GLY A 109 2.72 11.39 -3.56
C GLY A 109 3.37 10.06 -3.27
N CYS A 110 3.93 9.94 -2.08
CA CYS A 110 4.55 8.69 -1.62
C CYS A 110 3.80 8.05 -0.44
N ALA A 111 2.79 8.70 0.07
CA ALA A 111 1.99 8.21 1.18
C ALA A 111 0.53 8.63 1.04
N LEU A 112 -0.35 7.82 1.61
CA LEU A 112 -1.78 8.08 1.68
C LEU A 112 -2.29 7.70 3.07
N ASN A 113 -3.14 8.55 3.66
CA ASN A 113 -3.87 8.21 4.87
C ASN A 113 -5.31 7.86 4.51
N ILE A 114 -5.68 6.61 4.73
CA ILE A 114 -6.98 6.02 4.41
C ILE A 114 -7.88 6.19 5.64
N PRO A 115 -9.02 6.88 5.55
CA PRO A 115 -9.92 7.06 6.69
C PRO A 115 -10.52 5.75 7.18
N ALA A 116 -10.87 5.69 8.46
CA ALA A 116 -11.68 4.58 8.98
C ALA A 116 -13.00 4.46 8.21
N GLY A 117 -13.39 3.23 7.89
CA GLY A 117 -14.61 2.91 7.14
C GLY A 117 -14.49 3.01 5.62
N GLN A 118 -13.39 3.54 5.08
CA GLN A 118 -13.19 3.65 3.63
C GLN A 118 -12.94 2.27 3.01
N TRP A 119 -13.77 1.88 2.05
CA TRP A 119 -13.53 0.72 1.21
C TRP A 119 -12.35 0.98 0.29
N HIS A 120 -11.36 0.10 0.31
CA HIS A 120 -10.14 0.29 -0.48
C HIS A 120 -9.47 -1.02 -0.86
N THR A 121 -8.58 -0.94 -1.83
CA THR A 121 -7.61 -1.97 -2.21
C THR A 121 -6.40 -1.35 -2.86
N LEU A 122 -5.30 -2.10 -2.93
CA LEU A 122 -4.11 -1.66 -3.63
C LEU A 122 -3.65 -2.69 -4.67
N ARG A 123 -2.97 -2.18 -5.70
CA ARG A 123 -2.27 -2.98 -6.72
C ARG A 123 -0.85 -2.46 -6.89
N ALA A 124 0.13 -3.36 -6.92
CA ALA A 124 1.48 -2.99 -7.34
C ALA A 124 1.52 -2.75 -8.86
N LEU A 125 2.15 -1.65 -9.28
CA LEU A 125 2.37 -1.30 -10.68
C LEU A 125 3.73 -1.78 -11.18
N GLU A 126 4.68 -2.01 -10.28
CA GLU A 126 6.05 -2.42 -10.56
C GLU A 126 6.44 -3.64 -9.74
N SER A 127 7.27 -4.51 -10.33
CA SER A 127 7.89 -5.61 -9.60
C SER A 127 8.89 -5.09 -8.58
N GLY A 128 8.92 -5.71 -7.40
CA GLY A 128 9.78 -5.29 -6.31
C GLY A 128 9.21 -4.16 -5.45
N THR A 129 7.90 -3.89 -5.56
CA THR A 129 7.22 -2.87 -4.76
C THR A 129 7.15 -3.28 -3.29
N VAL A 130 7.47 -2.33 -2.41
CA VAL A 130 7.34 -2.49 -0.94
C VAL A 130 6.70 -1.25 -0.34
N ILE A 131 5.67 -1.48 0.49
CA ILE A 131 5.00 -0.45 1.27
C ILE A 131 5.19 -0.69 2.76
N LEU A 132 5.14 0.39 3.54
CA LEU A 132 4.96 0.37 4.98
C LEU A 132 3.50 0.74 5.26
N GLU A 133 2.81 -0.15 5.95
CA GLU A 133 1.42 0.02 6.37
C GLU A 133 1.37 0.18 7.88
N MET A 134 0.64 1.18 8.34
CA MET A 134 0.47 1.50 9.76
C MET A 134 -1.00 1.74 10.07
N LYS A 135 -1.48 1.13 11.16
CA LYS A 135 -2.85 1.32 11.68
C LYS A 135 -2.83 1.54 13.17
N ASP A 136 -3.74 2.37 13.65
CA ASP A 136 -4.02 2.52 15.07
C ASP A 136 -4.75 1.28 15.60
N GLY A 137 -4.48 0.93 16.86
CA GLY A 137 -5.12 -0.19 17.51
C GLY A 137 -4.38 -1.52 17.32
N ALA A 138 -4.79 -2.51 18.11
CA ALA A 138 -4.31 -3.88 17.98
C ALA A 138 -4.79 -4.51 16.66
N TYR A 139 -4.09 -5.53 16.21
CA TYR A 139 -4.51 -6.29 15.04
C TYR A 139 -5.88 -6.95 15.28
N GLU A 140 -6.84 -6.66 14.42
CA GLU A 140 -8.11 -7.35 14.32
C GLU A 140 -8.21 -7.97 12.92
N PRO A 141 -8.55 -9.26 12.79
CA PRO A 141 -8.85 -9.87 11.50
C PRO A 141 -10.01 -9.12 10.83
N ILE A 142 -9.94 -8.95 9.52
CA ILE A 142 -11.04 -8.37 8.74
C ILE A 142 -12.20 -9.37 8.73
N GLY A 143 -13.38 -8.93 9.17
CA GLY A 143 -14.61 -9.71 9.12
C GLY A 143 -15.14 -9.83 7.69
N ALA A 144 -16.01 -10.83 7.46
CA ALA A 144 -16.62 -11.02 6.13
C ALA A 144 -17.48 -9.83 5.69
N GLU A 145 -18.04 -9.09 6.65
CA GLU A 145 -18.81 -7.86 6.43
C GLU A 145 -17.98 -6.66 5.98
N ASP A 146 -16.66 -6.78 6.11
CA ASP A 146 -15.68 -5.74 5.75
C ASP A 146 -14.83 -6.13 4.53
N VAL A 147 -15.34 -7.06 3.71
CA VAL A 147 -14.79 -7.46 2.41
C VAL A 147 -15.90 -7.42 1.36
N LEU A 148 -15.63 -6.79 0.20
CA LEU A 148 -16.52 -6.75 -0.96
C LEU A 148 -16.22 -7.88 -1.96
#